data_b3a12444993aee04c3a2daa2c2b22c73
#
_entry.id   b3a12444993aee04c3a2daa2c2b22c73
#
_cell.length_a   1.000
_cell.length_b   1.000
_cell.length_c   1.000
_cell.angle_alpha   90.00
_cell.angle_beta   90.00
_cell.angle_gamma   90.00
#
_symmetry.space_group_name_H-M   'P 1'
#
loop_
_entity.id
_entity.type
_entity.pdbx_description
1 polymer ?
#
loop_
_entity_poly.entity_id
_entity_poly.type
_entity_poly.pdbx_seq_one_letter_code
_entity_poly.pdbx_strand_id
1 'polypeptide(L)'
;GVMHASPPADLQQTDSYFIVAHFHYVLFGGSIFALTAGAYYWFPKMTGRMLNEALGKVHFWLMFLGFNLTFAPMHILGLNGMPRRVYTYSAGMGFEFWNAVETAGSLILGFSFLIFIWNILKSLRSGEVATADPWHGATLEWSIPSPPQEWNFAVEPTVDGRDPLWELRRARGGTLPEPARVSGKGIHLPSPSYWPIVTAFGTALTLVGFLMHVTLWVILLGVAITMLGIFSWALEPADH
;
A
#
# COMPACT_ATOMS: atom_id res chain seq x y z
N GLY A 1 -21.98 -4.45 5.38
CA GLY A 1 -22.37 -3.95 4.05
C GLY A 1 -23.83 -4.23 3.75
N VAL A 2 -24.24 -5.49 3.75
CA VAL A 2 -25.63 -5.89 3.45
C VAL A 2 -26.64 -5.26 4.41
N MET A 3 -26.30 -5.17 5.70
CA MET A 3 -27.16 -4.52 6.70
C MET A 3 -27.35 -3.03 6.41
N HIS A 4 -26.28 -2.33 6.00
CA HIS A 4 -26.36 -0.91 5.61
C HIS A 4 -27.12 -0.66 4.31
N ALA A 5 -27.22 -1.66 3.44
CA ALA A 5 -28.06 -1.58 2.24
C ALA A 5 -29.57 -1.61 2.56
N SER A 6 -29.94 -2.00 3.79
CA SER A 6 -31.32 -1.99 4.27
C SER A 6 -31.64 -0.67 4.97
N PRO A 7 -32.53 0.19 4.44
CA PRO A 7 -32.82 1.50 5.01
C PRO A 7 -33.21 1.48 6.50
N PRO A 8 -34.02 0.53 7.01
CA PRO A 8 -34.35 0.50 8.43
C PRO A 8 -33.15 0.27 9.34
N ALA A 9 -32.18 -0.55 8.90
CA ALA A 9 -30.94 -0.78 9.64
C ALA A 9 -30.01 0.44 9.56
N ASP A 10 -29.88 1.02 8.37
CA ASP A 10 -29.03 2.19 8.13
C ASP A 10 -29.51 3.41 8.93
N LEU A 11 -30.81 3.66 9.04
CA LEU A 11 -31.36 4.75 9.85
C LEU A 11 -30.91 4.70 11.32
N GLN A 12 -30.67 3.50 11.86
CA GLN A 12 -30.22 3.32 13.26
C GLN A 12 -28.71 3.32 13.38
N GLN A 13 -28.00 2.82 12.39
CA GLN A 13 -26.55 2.59 12.42
C GLN A 13 -25.73 3.74 11.84
N THR A 14 -26.34 4.52 10.94
CA THR A 14 -25.69 5.70 10.34
C THR A 14 -25.33 6.70 11.43
N ASP A 15 -24.20 7.41 11.25
CA ASP A 15 -23.64 8.36 12.20
C ASP A 15 -23.31 7.80 13.60
N SER A 16 -23.33 6.47 13.79
CA SER A 16 -22.84 5.78 14.97
C SER A 16 -21.43 5.16 14.76
N TYR A 17 -20.82 4.67 15.84
CA TYR A 17 -19.58 3.90 15.77
C TYR A 17 -19.71 2.59 14.99
N PHE A 18 -20.94 2.08 14.78
CA PHE A 18 -21.16 0.91 13.93
C PHE A 18 -20.72 1.14 12.49
N ILE A 19 -21.04 2.30 11.91
CA ILE A 19 -20.59 2.64 10.54
C ILE A 19 -19.08 2.84 10.50
N VAL A 20 -18.48 3.36 11.58
CA VAL A 20 -17.02 3.50 11.69
C VAL A 20 -16.35 2.14 11.66
N ALA A 21 -16.87 1.16 12.44
CA ALA A 21 -16.41 -0.22 12.37
C ALA A 21 -16.51 -0.78 10.95
N HIS A 22 -17.67 -0.64 10.33
CA HIS A 22 -17.94 -1.18 9.00
C HIS A 22 -16.96 -0.64 7.95
N PHE A 23 -16.79 0.67 7.85
CA PHE A 23 -15.91 1.18 6.80
C PHE A 23 -14.43 0.91 7.06
N HIS A 24 -13.99 0.74 8.32
CA HIS A 24 -12.63 0.29 8.59
C HIS A 24 -12.42 -1.18 8.20
N TYR A 25 -13.43 -2.04 8.39
CA TYR A 25 -13.36 -3.42 7.87
C TYR A 25 -13.29 -3.44 6.34
N VAL A 26 -13.98 -2.54 5.65
CA VAL A 26 -13.93 -2.43 4.19
C VAL A 26 -12.62 -1.80 3.72
N LEU A 27 -12.27 -0.63 4.25
CA LEU A 27 -11.13 0.14 3.76
C LEU A 27 -9.79 -0.43 4.26
N PHE A 28 -9.66 -0.62 5.56
CA PHE A 28 -8.42 -1.18 6.13
C PHE A 28 -8.29 -2.66 5.76
N GLY A 29 -9.35 -3.44 5.98
CA GLY A 29 -9.38 -4.87 5.65
C GLY A 29 -9.18 -5.14 4.16
N GLY A 30 -9.84 -4.37 3.29
CA GLY A 30 -9.71 -4.53 1.84
C GLY A 30 -8.44 -3.93 1.26
N SER A 31 -8.02 -2.74 1.70
CA SER A 31 -6.90 -2.02 1.09
C SER A 31 -5.57 -2.28 1.80
N ILE A 32 -5.49 -2.05 3.12
CA ILE A 32 -4.21 -2.11 3.83
C ILE A 32 -3.66 -3.53 3.93
N PHE A 33 -4.53 -4.51 4.22
CA PHE A 33 -4.11 -5.92 4.19
C PHE A 33 -3.66 -6.35 2.79
N ALA A 34 -4.39 -5.94 1.74
CA ALA A 34 -4.03 -6.26 0.36
C ALA A 34 -2.71 -5.59 -0.07
N LEU A 35 -2.52 -4.30 0.26
CA LEU A 35 -1.26 -3.59 -0.01
C LEU A 35 -0.08 -4.21 0.73
N THR A 36 -0.29 -4.60 1.99
CA THR A 36 0.75 -5.28 2.77
C THR A 36 1.08 -6.66 2.17
N ALA A 37 0.07 -7.42 1.77
CA ALA A 37 0.27 -8.70 1.08
C ALA A 37 1.04 -8.50 -0.24
N GLY A 38 0.67 -7.47 -1.03
CA GLY A 38 1.41 -7.08 -2.23
C GLY A 38 2.86 -6.70 -1.94
N ALA A 39 3.11 -5.95 -0.85
CA ALA A 39 4.46 -5.61 -0.44
C ALA A 39 5.30 -6.86 -0.17
N TYR A 40 4.79 -7.85 0.57
CA TYR A 40 5.48 -9.13 0.80
C TYR A 40 5.69 -9.90 -0.50
N TYR A 41 4.69 -9.93 -1.38
CA TYR A 41 4.71 -10.70 -2.62
C TYR A 41 5.71 -10.13 -3.63
N TRP A 42 5.74 -8.81 -3.83
CA TRP A 42 6.62 -8.18 -4.83
C TRP A 42 7.95 -7.66 -4.27
N PHE A 43 8.17 -7.69 -2.95
CA PHE A 43 9.44 -7.25 -2.38
C PHE A 43 10.66 -7.96 -2.99
N PRO A 44 10.64 -9.29 -3.21
CA PRO A 44 11.74 -9.99 -3.88
C PRO A 44 12.00 -9.45 -5.29
N LYS A 45 10.93 -9.18 -6.04
CA LYS A 45 11.04 -8.61 -7.39
C LYS A 45 11.61 -7.21 -7.37
N MET A 46 11.16 -6.35 -6.46
CA MET A 46 11.58 -4.95 -6.38
C MET A 46 13.01 -4.78 -5.87
N THR A 47 13.46 -5.65 -4.97
CA THR A 47 14.72 -5.46 -4.22
C THR A 47 15.78 -6.52 -4.48
N GLY A 48 15.40 -7.65 -5.06
CA GLY A 48 16.26 -8.83 -5.21
C GLY A 48 16.54 -9.58 -3.90
N ARG A 49 15.76 -9.31 -2.84
CA ARG A 49 15.93 -9.93 -1.52
C ARG A 49 14.59 -10.41 -0.96
N MET A 50 14.63 -11.50 -0.18
CA MET A 50 13.47 -12.02 0.53
C MET A 50 13.27 -11.28 1.84
N LEU A 51 12.00 -11.00 2.20
CA LEU A 51 11.63 -10.60 3.56
C LEU A 51 11.76 -11.78 4.52
N ASN A 52 12.10 -11.50 5.78
CA ASN A 52 12.20 -12.54 6.78
C ASN A 52 10.81 -13.09 7.12
N GLU A 53 10.63 -14.39 6.89
CA GLU A 53 9.34 -15.09 7.04
C GLU A 53 8.83 -15.10 8.49
N ALA A 54 9.72 -15.29 9.47
CA ALA A 54 9.33 -15.31 10.89
C ALA A 54 8.82 -13.94 11.34
N LEU A 55 9.52 -12.86 10.97
CA LEU A 55 9.06 -11.50 11.24
C LEU A 55 7.76 -11.19 10.50
N GLY A 56 7.61 -11.70 9.27
CA GLY A 56 6.38 -11.58 8.49
C GLY A 56 5.17 -12.21 9.19
N LYS A 57 5.33 -13.41 9.73
CA LYS A 57 4.27 -14.08 10.50
C LYS A 57 3.92 -13.33 11.78
N VAL A 58 4.92 -12.83 12.51
CA VAL A 58 4.68 -12.01 13.71
C VAL A 58 3.93 -10.73 13.34
N HIS A 59 4.37 -10.02 12.31
CA HIS A 59 3.68 -8.84 11.80
C HIS A 59 2.22 -9.14 11.43
N PHE A 60 1.98 -10.21 10.65
CA PHE A 60 0.63 -10.58 10.24
C PHE A 60 -0.30 -10.81 11.43
N TRP A 61 0.13 -11.62 12.42
CA TRP A 61 -0.72 -11.92 13.56
C TRP A 61 -0.98 -10.72 14.45
N LEU A 62 0.03 -9.88 14.68
CA LEU A 62 -0.17 -8.64 15.43
C LEU A 62 -1.09 -7.66 14.69
N MET A 63 -0.92 -7.52 13.36
CA MET A 63 -1.79 -6.68 12.54
C MET A 63 -3.22 -7.21 12.55
N PHE A 64 -3.42 -8.52 12.37
CA PHE A 64 -4.73 -9.14 12.37
C PHE A 64 -5.45 -9.02 13.72
N LEU A 65 -4.76 -9.34 14.81
CA LEU A 65 -5.32 -9.24 16.17
C LEU A 65 -5.58 -7.78 16.56
N GLY A 66 -4.59 -6.90 16.32
CA GLY A 66 -4.71 -5.48 16.61
C GLY A 66 -5.85 -4.83 15.81
N PHE A 67 -6.00 -5.16 14.54
CA PHE A 67 -7.10 -4.71 13.71
C PHE A 67 -8.46 -5.11 14.28
N ASN A 68 -8.64 -6.39 14.63
CA ASN A 68 -9.91 -6.85 15.18
C ASN A 68 -10.20 -6.28 16.57
N LEU A 69 -9.18 -6.17 17.45
CA LEU A 69 -9.35 -5.54 18.76
C LEU A 69 -9.68 -4.04 18.66
N THR A 70 -9.19 -3.37 17.62
CA THR A 70 -9.50 -1.95 17.38
C THR A 70 -10.91 -1.77 16.85
N PHE A 71 -11.28 -2.50 15.80
CA PHE A 71 -12.47 -2.16 15.02
C PHE A 71 -13.69 -3.05 15.31
N ALA A 72 -13.53 -4.28 15.81
CA ALA A 72 -14.69 -5.11 16.13
C ALA A 72 -15.55 -4.54 17.28
N PRO A 73 -14.95 -4.04 18.40
CA PRO A 73 -15.73 -3.47 19.49
C PRO A 73 -16.54 -2.23 19.09
N MET A 74 -16.11 -1.48 18.06
CA MET A 74 -16.86 -0.33 17.55
C MET A 74 -18.28 -0.68 17.07
N HIS A 75 -18.51 -1.93 16.65
CA HIS A 75 -19.87 -2.39 16.35
C HIS A 75 -20.73 -2.39 17.62
N ILE A 76 -20.16 -2.86 18.73
CA ILE A 76 -20.86 -2.90 20.02
C ILE A 76 -21.13 -1.48 20.53
N LEU A 77 -20.12 -0.62 20.46
CA LEU A 77 -20.26 0.79 20.84
C LEU A 77 -21.34 1.51 20.02
N GLY A 78 -21.37 1.25 18.71
CA GLY A 78 -22.39 1.82 17.83
C GLY A 78 -23.80 1.34 18.16
N LEU A 79 -23.97 0.03 18.47
CA LEU A 79 -25.26 -0.52 18.91
C LEU A 79 -25.67 0.00 20.28
N ASN A 80 -24.71 0.37 21.14
CA ASN A 80 -24.96 1.00 22.43
C ASN A 80 -25.20 2.52 22.31
N GLY A 81 -25.26 3.05 21.11
CA GLY A 81 -25.62 4.46 20.85
C GLY A 81 -24.44 5.43 20.82
N MET A 82 -23.19 4.97 20.81
CA MET A 82 -22.04 5.88 20.67
C MET A 82 -22.03 6.52 19.28
N PRO A 83 -22.17 7.87 19.18
CA PRO A 83 -22.12 8.55 17.89
C PRO A 83 -20.70 8.64 17.37
N ARG A 84 -20.52 8.67 16.06
CA ARG A 84 -19.23 8.98 15.44
C ARG A 84 -18.87 10.47 15.59
N ARG A 85 -17.61 10.83 15.35
CA ARG A 85 -17.10 12.23 15.35
C ARG A 85 -17.12 12.91 16.72
N VAL A 86 -17.18 12.14 17.79
CA VAL A 86 -17.03 12.68 19.15
C VAL A 86 -15.55 12.58 19.57
N TYR A 87 -15.06 13.63 20.21
CA TYR A 87 -13.69 13.65 20.76
C TYR A 87 -13.64 13.18 22.21
N THR A 88 -14.78 13.21 22.90
CA THR A 88 -14.94 12.73 24.28
C THR A 88 -16.40 12.37 24.56
N TYR A 89 -16.63 11.66 25.63
CA TYR A 89 -17.95 11.27 26.14
C TYR A 89 -17.98 11.37 27.66
N SER A 90 -19.18 11.48 28.24
CA SER A 90 -19.36 11.56 29.70
C SER A 90 -19.08 10.21 30.36
N ALA A 91 -18.51 10.24 31.56
CA ALA A 91 -18.29 9.04 32.34
C ALA A 91 -19.61 8.34 32.70
N GLY A 92 -19.60 7.02 32.77
CA GLY A 92 -20.75 6.22 33.14
C GLY A 92 -21.74 5.95 32.00
N MET A 93 -21.39 6.25 30.74
CA MET A 93 -22.21 5.91 29.56
C MET A 93 -22.03 4.46 29.11
N GLY A 94 -21.14 3.68 29.74
CA GLY A 94 -20.88 2.29 29.39
C GLY A 94 -19.97 2.11 28.16
N PHE A 95 -19.30 3.16 27.72
CA PHE A 95 -18.40 3.12 26.56
C PHE A 95 -16.94 2.85 26.95
N GLU A 96 -16.59 3.01 28.22
CA GLU A 96 -15.21 3.06 28.72
C GLU A 96 -14.44 1.76 28.44
N PHE A 97 -15.07 0.61 28.74
CA PHE A 97 -14.42 -0.69 28.57
C PHE A 97 -14.05 -0.96 27.11
N TRP A 98 -15.00 -0.77 26.20
CA TRP A 98 -14.77 -1.07 24.79
C TRP A 98 -13.78 -0.07 24.14
N ASN A 99 -13.85 1.21 24.50
CA ASN A 99 -12.85 2.19 24.05
C ASN A 99 -11.45 1.86 24.58
N ALA A 100 -11.32 1.33 25.80
CA ALA A 100 -10.04 0.86 26.32
C ALA A 100 -9.49 -0.34 25.53
N VAL A 101 -10.36 -1.29 25.14
CA VAL A 101 -10.00 -2.42 24.27
C VAL A 101 -9.55 -1.93 22.90
N GLU A 102 -10.28 -0.98 22.29
CA GLU A 102 -9.93 -0.35 21.02
C GLU A 102 -8.57 0.34 21.08
N THR A 103 -8.30 1.07 22.16
CA THR A 103 -7.02 1.73 22.40
C THR A 103 -5.88 0.71 22.49
N ALA A 104 -6.07 -0.36 23.27
CA ALA A 104 -5.07 -1.44 23.34
C ALA A 104 -4.85 -2.10 21.95
N GLY A 105 -5.93 -2.35 21.22
CA GLY A 105 -5.89 -2.88 19.86
C GLY A 105 -5.10 -1.98 18.92
N SER A 106 -5.34 -0.66 18.97
CA SER A 106 -4.66 0.31 18.10
C SER A 106 -3.15 0.38 18.38
N LEU A 107 -2.73 0.25 19.64
CA LEU A 107 -1.32 0.17 20.00
C LEU A 107 -0.65 -1.11 19.45
N ILE A 108 -1.34 -2.26 19.54
CA ILE A 108 -0.87 -3.52 18.97
C ILE A 108 -0.76 -3.39 17.44
N LEU A 109 -1.76 -2.81 16.80
CA LEU A 109 -1.80 -2.56 15.37
C LEU A 109 -0.64 -1.64 14.94
N GLY A 110 -0.45 -0.53 15.63
CA GLY A 110 0.68 0.38 15.38
C GLY A 110 2.04 -0.30 15.54
N PHE A 111 2.20 -1.10 16.60
CA PHE A 111 3.42 -1.87 16.83
C PHE A 111 3.71 -2.89 15.73
N SER A 112 2.67 -3.50 15.15
CA SER A 112 2.83 -4.42 14.02
C SER A 112 3.54 -3.75 12.83
N PHE A 113 3.21 -2.49 12.52
CA PHE A 113 3.87 -1.74 11.45
C PHE A 113 5.34 -1.43 11.73
N LEU A 114 5.72 -1.24 13.00
CA LEU A 114 7.12 -1.09 13.36
C LEU A 114 7.91 -2.38 13.06
N ILE A 115 7.31 -3.55 13.32
CA ILE A 115 7.91 -4.85 12.95
C ILE A 115 8.02 -4.99 11.44
N PHE A 116 7.02 -4.54 10.68
CA PHE A 116 7.05 -4.55 9.22
C PHE A 116 8.19 -3.69 8.67
N ILE A 117 8.30 -2.45 9.14
CA ILE A 117 9.38 -1.53 8.77
C ILE A 117 10.75 -2.14 9.14
N TRP A 118 10.87 -2.69 10.33
CA TRP A 118 12.09 -3.37 10.76
C TRP A 118 12.46 -4.54 9.86
N ASN A 119 11.46 -5.36 9.48
CA ASN A 119 11.66 -6.47 8.55
C ASN A 119 12.18 -5.98 7.19
N ILE A 120 11.59 -4.92 6.64
CA ILE A 120 12.05 -4.29 5.40
C ILE A 120 13.51 -3.84 5.53
N LEU A 121 13.84 -3.01 6.53
CA LEU A 121 15.18 -2.46 6.71
C LEU A 121 16.24 -3.54 6.94
N LYS A 122 15.91 -4.55 7.73
CA LYS A 122 16.78 -5.71 7.98
C LYS A 122 17.01 -6.50 6.70
N SER A 123 15.94 -6.80 5.95
CA SER A 123 16.00 -7.62 4.74
C SER A 123 16.72 -6.91 3.59
N LEU A 124 16.58 -5.61 3.47
CA LEU A 124 17.36 -4.81 2.50
C LEU A 124 18.87 -4.91 2.74
N ARG A 125 19.30 -5.04 4.02
CA ARG A 125 20.73 -5.14 4.37
C ARG A 125 21.26 -6.57 4.32
N SER A 126 20.51 -7.52 4.84
CA SER A 126 20.99 -8.90 5.11
C SER A 126 19.94 -9.98 4.78
N GLY A 127 18.91 -9.68 3.99
CA GLY A 127 17.95 -10.67 3.53
C GLY A 127 18.58 -11.68 2.57
N GLU A 128 17.99 -12.86 2.48
CA GLU A 128 18.34 -13.87 1.50
C GLU A 128 18.17 -13.29 0.09
N VAL A 129 19.10 -13.61 -0.81
CA VAL A 129 18.99 -13.20 -2.23
C VAL A 129 17.83 -13.94 -2.87
N ALA A 130 16.94 -13.19 -3.46
CA ALA A 130 15.77 -13.76 -4.14
C ALA A 130 16.14 -14.26 -5.54
N THR A 131 15.55 -15.38 -5.92
CA THR A 131 15.52 -15.82 -7.33
C THR A 131 14.58 -14.93 -8.14
N ALA A 132 14.59 -15.08 -9.46
CA ALA A 132 13.65 -14.36 -10.31
C ALA A 132 12.18 -14.73 -10.02
N ASP A 133 11.94 -15.98 -9.62
CA ASP A 133 10.60 -16.50 -9.32
C ASP A 133 10.57 -17.31 -8.01
N PRO A 134 10.60 -16.65 -6.85
CA PRO A 134 10.61 -17.33 -5.55
C PRO A 134 9.26 -17.99 -5.20
N TRP A 135 8.18 -17.60 -5.89
CA TRP A 135 6.82 -18.03 -5.58
C TRP A 135 6.26 -19.07 -6.56
N HIS A 136 7.02 -19.42 -7.61
CA HIS A 136 6.52 -20.20 -8.74
C HIS A 136 5.27 -19.55 -9.36
N GLY A 137 5.33 -18.23 -9.57
CA GLY A 137 4.25 -17.41 -10.08
C GLY A 137 3.84 -17.77 -11.51
N ALA A 138 2.60 -17.43 -11.88
CA ALA A 138 2.03 -17.78 -13.18
C ALA A 138 2.23 -16.71 -14.25
N THR A 139 2.57 -15.48 -13.83
CA THR A 139 2.56 -14.26 -14.64
C THR A 139 3.96 -13.78 -15.06
N LEU A 140 4.02 -12.95 -16.10
CA LEU A 140 5.27 -12.63 -16.81
C LEU A 140 6.29 -11.83 -15.98
N GLU A 141 5.86 -11.11 -14.94
CA GLU A 141 6.78 -10.39 -14.06
C GLU A 141 7.81 -11.32 -13.38
N TRP A 142 7.47 -12.61 -13.26
CA TRP A 142 8.37 -13.61 -12.68
C TRP A 142 9.30 -14.25 -13.71
N SER A 143 9.18 -13.91 -14.99
CA SER A 143 10.06 -14.39 -16.06
C SER A 143 11.31 -13.51 -16.27
N ILE A 144 11.42 -12.38 -15.56
CA ILE A 144 12.53 -11.43 -15.65
C ILE A 144 13.37 -11.42 -14.37
N PRO A 145 14.63 -10.92 -14.38
CA PRO A 145 15.49 -10.89 -13.20
C PRO A 145 14.90 -10.13 -12.00
N SER A 146 15.36 -10.43 -10.80
CA SER A 146 15.04 -9.70 -9.57
C SER A 146 16.31 -9.01 -9.02
N PRO A 147 16.36 -7.69 -8.84
CA PRO A 147 15.40 -6.71 -9.35
C PRO A 147 15.39 -6.68 -10.90
N PRO A 148 14.29 -6.20 -11.51
CA PRO A 148 14.18 -6.12 -12.96
C PRO A 148 15.20 -5.14 -13.53
N GLN A 149 15.48 -5.27 -14.81
CA GLN A 149 16.23 -4.28 -15.57
C GLN A 149 15.34 -3.05 -15.82
N GLU A 150 15.91 -1.98 -16.37
CA GLU A 150 15.19 -0.72 -16.61
C GLU A 150 14.08 -0.86 -17.68
N TRP A 151 14.06 -1.96 -18.41
CA TRP A 151 13.04 -2.33 -19.39
C TRP A 151 12.38 -3.66 -18.99
N ASN A 152 11.16 -3.91 -19.48
CA ASN A 152 10.44 -5.14 -19.16
C ASN A 152 11.03 -6.36 -19.86
N PHE A 153 11.15 -6.31 -21.18
CA PHE A 153 11.64 -7.42 -22.01
C PHE A 153 12.55 -6.88 -23.12
N ALA A 154 13.72 -7.51 -23.30
CA ALA A 154 14.61 -7.18 -24.42
C ALA A 154 14.08 -7.76 -25.75
N VAL A 155 13.32 -8.85 -25.67
CA VAL A 155 12.58 -9.46 -26.77
C VAL A 155 11.14 -9.65 -26.30
N GLU A 156 10.21 -9.24 -27.11
CA GLU A 156 8.79 -9.31 -26.79
C GLU A 156 8.37 -10.79 -26.59
N PRO A 157 7.82 -11.15 -25.42
CA PRO A 157 7.43 -12.54 -25.16
C PRO A 157 6.17 -12.90 -25.91
N THR A 158 6.13 -14.10 -26.50
CA THR A 158 4.90 -14.68 -27.04
C THR A 158 4.04 -15.20 -25.89
N VAL A 159 2.77 -14.81 -25.89
CA VAL A 159 1.81 -15.19 -24.85
C VAL A 159 0.65 -15.94 -25.50
N ASP A 160 0.59 -17.26 -25.25
CA ASP A 160 -0.40 -18.14 -25.85
C ASP A 160 -1.61 -18.42 -24.93
N GLY A 161 -1.54 -17.99 -23.65
CA GLY A 161 -2.57 -18.25 -22.66
C GLY A 161 -2.63 -17.24 -21.53
N ARG A 162 -3.56 -17.46 -20.60
CA ARG A 162 -3.81 -16.58 -19.47
C ARG A 162 -2.66 -16.58 -18.44
N ASP A 163 -2.05 -17.73 -18.23
CA ASP A 163 -1.02 -17.99 -17.22
C ASP A 163 0.27 -18.43 -17.91
N PRO A 164 0.95 -17.54 -18.67
CA PRO A 164 1.99 -17.91 -19.62
C PRO A 164 3.21 -18.59 -18.98
N LEU A 165 3.61 -18.13 -17.79
CA LEU A 165 4.78 -18.70 -17.11
C LEU A 165 4.46 -20.07 -16.49
N TRP A 166 3.24 -20.27 -16.02
CA TRP A 166 2.79 -21.57 -15.52
C TRP A 166 2.70 -22.59 -16.66
N GLU A 167 2.17 -22.20 -17.81
CA GLU A 167 2.10 -23.05 -19.00
C GLU A 167 3.50 -23.43 -19.51
N LEU A 168 4.39 -22.45 -19.59
CA LEU A 168 5.79 -22.67 -19.98
C LEU A 168 6.52 -23.61 -19.00
N ARG A 169 6.31 -23.44 -17.70
CA ARG A 169 6.88 -24.31 -16.67
C ARG A 169 6.37 -25.73 -16.81
N ARG A 170 5.06 -25.91 -17.03
CA ARG A 170 4.44 -27.21 -17.25
C ARG A 170 5.00 -27.90 -18.48
N ALA A 171 5.15 -27.17 -19.58
CA ALA A 171 5.72 -27.70 -20.82
C ALA A 171 7.19 -28.16 -20.68
N ARG A 172 7.94 -27.51 -19.76
CA ARG A 172 9.36 -27.81 -19.50
C ARG A 172 9.61 -28.76 -18.32
N GLY A 173 8.59 -29.45 -17.82
CA GLY A 173 8.75 -30.42 -16.74
C GLY A 173 8.88 -29.83 -15.33
N GLY A 174 8.41 -28.61 -15.11
CA GLY A 174 8.25 -28.00 -13.77
C GLY A 174 9.30 -26.97 -13.35
N THR A 175 10.42 -26.87 -14.06
CA THR A 175 11.47 -25.89 -13.74
C THR A 175 11.75 -24.94 -14.90
N LEU A 176 12.07 -23.70 -14.57
CA LEU A 176 12.54 -22.70 -15.53
C LEU A 176 13.95 -22.25 -15.14
N PRO A 177 14.84 -22.02 -16.12
CA PRO A 177 16.14 -21.44 -15.84
C PRO A 177 15.99 -20.01 -15.32
N GLU A 178 16.94 -19.58 -14.47
CA GLU A 178 17.03 -18.18 -14.07
C GLU A 178 17.21 -17.30 -15.31
N PRO A 179 16.41 -16.22 -15.46
CA PRO A 179 16.52 -15.34 -16.60
C PRO A 179 17.83 -14.56 -16.54
N ALA A 180 18.57 -14.58 -17.65
CA ALA A 180 19.81 -13.82 -17.79
C ALA A 180 19.52 -12.32 -17.90
N ARG A 181 20.39 -11.49 -17.33
CA ARG A 181 20.41 -10.07 -17.64
C ARG A 181 20.93 -9.87 -19.06
N VAL A 182 20.13 -9.21 -19.88
CA VAL A 182 20.49 -8.95 -21.30
C VAL A 182 20.89 -7.49 -21.50
N SER A 183 21.69 -7.25 -22.54
CA SER A 183 22.08 -5.89 -22.90
C SER A 183 20.89 -5.09 -23.44
N GLY A 184 20.68 -3.87 -22.93
CA GLY A 184 19.69 -2.95 -23.42
C GLY A 184 20.09 -2.15 -24.67
N LYS A 185 21.10 -2.61 -25.42
CA LYS A 185 21.53 -1.91 -26.65
C LYS A 185 20.36 -1.78 -27.62
N GLY A 186 20.07 -0.53 -28.02
CA GLY A 186 18.96 -0.21 -28.92
C GLY A 186 17.61 0.03 -28.24
N ILE A 187 17.53 -0.09 -26.92
CA ILE A 187 16.35 0.30 -26.15
C ILE A 187 16.56 1.75 -25.71
N HIS A 188 15.72 2.65 -26.22
CA HIS A 188 15.71 4.05 -25.82
C HIS A 188 14.73 4.22 -24.66
N LEU A 189 15.23 4.69 -23.53
CA LEU A 189 14.42 5.02 -22.35
C LEU A 189 14.42 6.54 -22.17
N PRO A 190 13.30 7.13 -21.69
CA PRO A 190 13.28 8.54 -21.36
C PRO A 190 14.24 8.82 -20.20
N SER A 191 14.91 9.97 -20.23
CA SER A 191 15.76 10.40 -19.12
C SER A 191 14.96 10.56 -17.82
N PRO A 192 15.54 10.21 -16.64
CA PRO A 192 14.86 10.40 -15.36
C PRO A 192 14.67 11.89 -15.08
N SER A 193 13.47 12.27 -14.69
CA SER A 193 13.11 13.65 -14.37
C SER A 193 12.72 13.81 -12.90
N TYR A 194 13.16 14.92 -12.30
CA TYR A 194 12.75 15.34 -10.94
C TYR A 194 11.58 16.34 -10.96
N TRP A 195 11.21 16.88 -12.12
CA TRP A 195 10.18 17.89 -12.23
C TRP A 195 8.78 17.44 -11.79
N PRO A 196 8.37 16.16 -11.97
CA PRO A 196 7.10 15.67 -11.43
C PRO A 196 6.98 15.83 -9.91
N ILE A 197 8.06 15.56 -9.15
CA ILE A 197 8.04 15.70 -7.68
C ILE A 197 8.01 17.18 -7.26
N VAL A 198 8.71 18.05 -8.00
CA VAL A 198 8.65 19.51 -7.78
C VAL A 198 7.25 20.04 -8.03
N THR A 199 6.60 19.62 -9.11
CA THR A 199 5.21 19.96 -9.45
C THR A 199 4.25 19.48 -8.36
N ALA A 200 4.39 18.23 -7.91
CA ALA A 200 3.56 17.66 -6.86
C ALA A 200 3.72 18.42 -5.54
N PHE A 201 4.95 18.77 -5.16
CA PHE A 201 5.23 19.56 -3.95
C PHE A 201 4.59 20.95 -4.01
N GLY A 202 4.75 21.67 -5.13
CA GLY A 202 4.12 22.96 -5.33
C GLY A 202 2.59 22.90 -5.24
N THR A 203 1.99 21.90 -5.88
CA THR A 203 0.55 21.66 -5.85
C THR A 203 0.08 21.36 -4.42
N ALA A 204 0.78 20.50 -3.70
CA ALA A 204 0.46 20.18 -2.29
C ALA A 204 0.55 21.44 -1.41
N LEU A 205 1.60 22.25 -1.56
CA LEU A 205 1.76 23.50 -0.83
C LEU A 205 0.63 24.48 -1.11
N THR A 206 0.20 24.61 -2.36
CA THR A 206 -0.96 25.44 -2.75
C THR A 206 -2.23 24.97 -2.04
N LEU A 207 -2.52 23.66 -2.11
CA LEU A 207 -3.74 23.09 -1.49
C LEU A 207 -3.72 23.22 0.02
N VAL A 208 -2.59 22.95 0.67
CA VAL A 208 -2.44 23.15 2.13
C VAL A 208 -2.63 24.62 2.51
N GLY A 209 -2.09 25.54 1.70
CA GLY A 209 -2.28 26.97 1.89
C GLY A 209 -3.76 27.38 1.91
N PHE A 210 -4.57 26.84 1.00
CA PHE A 210 -6.02 27.05 0.97
C PHE A 210 -6.74 26.41 2.17
N LEU A 211 -6.44 25.15 2.47
CA LEU A 211 -7.10 24.38 3.53
C LEU A 211 -6.85 24.97 4.93
N MET A 212 -5.63 25.40 5.18
CA MET A 212 -5.23 25.89 6.50
C MET A 212 -5.45 27.40 6.68
N HIS A 213 -6.04 28.07 5.68
CA HIS A 213 -6.19 29.53 5.66
C HIS A 213 -4.88 30.28 5.97
N VAL A 214 -3.76 29.70 5.50
CA VAL A 214 -2.43 30.29 5.67
C VAL A 214 -2.34 31.56 4.79
N THR A 215 -1.35 32.39 5.06
CA THR A 215 -1.16 33.66 4.35
C THR A 215 -1.10 33.46 2.83
N LEU A 216 -1.65 34.41 2.08
CA LEU A 216 -1.67 34.40 0.61
C LEU A 216 -0.29 34.09 -0.02
N TRP A 217 0.80 34.49 0.64
CA TRP A 217 2.16 34.23 0.17
C TRP A 217 2.50 32.74 0.04
N VAL A 218 1.99 31.90 0.92
CA VAL A 218 2.22 30.45 0.86
C VAL A 218 1.52 29.85 -0.38
N ILE A 219 0.30 30.32 -0.66
CA ILE A 219 -0.46 29.91 -1.85
C ILE A 219 0.27 30.34 -3.11
N LEU A 220 0.69 31.61 -3.18
CA LEU A 220 1.41 32.15 -4.35
C LEU A 220 2.74 31.43 -4.57
N LEU A 221 3.47 31.13 -3.51
CA LEU A 221 4.71 30.33 -3.56
C LEU A 221 4.43 28.91 -4.12
N GLY A 222 3.39 28.26 -3.61
CA GLY A 222 2.98 26.95 -4.10
C GLY A 222 2.63 26.96 -5.59
N VAL A 223 1.86 27.96 -6.03
CA VAL A 223 1.53 28.16 -7.46
C VAL A 223 2.79 28.39 -8.28
N ALA A 224 3.71 29.25 -7.81
CA ALA A 224 4.95 29.54 -8.51
C ALA A 224 5.82 28.29 -8.69
N ILE A 225 5.95 27.45 -7.63
CA ILE A 225 6.68 26.18 -7.68
C ILE A 225 6.00 25.20 -8.64
N THR A 226 4.67 25.12 -8.62
CA THR A 226 3.89 24.28 -9.53
C THR A 226 4.15 24.68 -10.99
N MET A 227 4.04 25.96 -11.30
CA MET A 227 4.29 26.48 -12.65
C MET A 227 5.74 26.24 -13.10
N LEU A 228 6.71 26.50 -12.22
CA LEU A 228 8.11 26.20 -12.48
C LEU A 228 8.29 24.71 -12.82
N GLY A 229 7.70 23.82 -12.02
CA GLY A 229 7.76 22.37 -12.24
C GLY A 229 7.15 21.97 -13.58
N ILE A 230 5.96 22.46 -13.91
CA ILE A 230 5.27 22.15 -15.18
C ILE A 230 6.08 22.63 -16.38
N PHE A 231 6.51 23.90 -16.38
CA PHE A 231 7.26 24.46 -17.51
C PHE A 231 8.62 23.80 -17.69
N SER A 232 9.34 23.55 -16.59
CA SER A 232 10.64 22.87 -16.68
C SER A 232 10.49 21.44 -17.16
N TRP A 233 9.45 20.73 -16.73
CA TRP A 233 9.16 19.37 -17.21
C TRP A 233 8.77 19.34 -18.70
N ALA A 234 7.92 20.29 -19.12
CA ALA A 234 7.50 20.39 -20.52
C ALA A 234 8.64 20.78 -21.48
N LEU A 235 9.66 21.49 -20.98
CA LEU A 235 10.81 21.93 -21.74
C LEU A 235 12.04 21.03 -21.57
N GLU A 236 11.90 19.93 -20.84
CA GLU A 236 13.00 18.96 -20.69
C GLU A 236 13.38 18.38 -22.04
N PRO A 237 14.68 18.30 -22.36
CA PRO A 237 15.12 17.76 -23.66
C PRO A 237 14.65 16.31 -23.81
N ALA A 238 14.05 15.98 -24.94
CA ALA A 238 13.83 14.59 -25.31
C ALA A 238 15.19 14.01 -25.72
N ASP A 239 15.75 13.11 -24.94
CA ASP A 239 16.94 12.36 -25.31
C ASP A 239 16.59 11.49 -26.54
N HIS A 240 17.29 11.74 -27.62
CA HIS A 240 17.20 11.02 -28.89
C HIS A 240 18.22 9.88 -28.99
#